data_2fb82f3a3136f4fb9efbf65d9fdc6772
#
_entry.id   2fb82f3a3136f4fb9efbf65d9fdc6772
#
_cell.length_a   1.000
_cell.length_b   1.000
_cell.length_c   1.000
_cell.angle_alpha   90.00
_cell.angle_beta   90.00
_cell.angle_gamma   90.00
#
_symmetry.space_group_name_H-M   'P 1'
#
loop_
_entity.id
_entity.type
_entity.pdbx_description
1 polymer ?
#
loop_
_entity_poly.entity_id
_entity_poly.type
_entity_poly.pdbx_seq_one_letter_code
_entity_poly.pdbx_strand_id
1 'polypeptide(L)'
;MSAARRMSFGAQLARNARKFPERTAFVHGTRSLTYAELDVRVSRLANALAERGIGAGDRLAIVMYNRIELAECFLAAARLGAIGVPVNFRLVADEVAYILADCGARALVCDATTAPTCVAAAAELDGPATVLVTDDPAAYGPDAEAYETALAGASPEDPGIDVPETDPAYIMYTSGTTGRPKGAVLTHLNLVMGTLLNIAVVGGIPSEPDNSLLGVPMFHIAGLNLSLRGLVDGGRVVIDSSPVFDAAAFVDQLERERITSCFLVPSQWQAICALPGLKDRDLVLRAPSWGASVAPPSVLEALQDTFPDAPAYTAFGQTEMSPVTTLLRAEDAVRKFGSVGTPLPGIEVRIVDEEMRDVPRGEVGEIVYRGPTAMLGYWNKPEATEEAFKGGWFHSGDLCRMDDDGFIYVVDRKKDMIISGGENIYCAEVEAVLDTHPDIAQAVVIGVDHPKWVQTPRAIVVLAEGAKLTEQDVVEHCRGRLASYKKPTSVVFVEALPRNASGKVQKFRLREQYGA
;
A
#
# COMPACT_ATOMS: atom_id res chain seq x y z
N MET A 1 30.20 -2.44 -18.96
CA MET A 1 29.13 -2.06 -19.92
C MET A 1 27.74 -2.55 -19.51
N SER A 2 27.61 -3.58 -18.67
CA SER A 2 26.30 -4.11 -18.22
C SER A 2 25.55 -3.11 -17.33
N ALA A 3 26.16 -2.56 -16.29
CA ALA A 3 25.53 -1.64 -15.33
C ALA A 3 24.91 -0.38 -15.99
N ALA A 4 25.47 0.10 -17.12
CA ALA A 4 24.94 1.26 -17.84
C ALA A 4 23.55 1.05 -18.45
N ARG A 5 23.09 -0.19 -18.58
CA ARG A 5 21.79 -0.57 -19.17
C ARG A 5 20.76 -1.02 -18.15
N ARG A 6 21.12 -1.06 -16.86
CA ARG A 6 20.25 -1.58 -15.80
C ARG A 6 19.15 -0.61 -15.42
N MET A 7 18.00 -1.17 -15.07
CA MET A 7 16.82 -0.48 -14.56
C MET A 7 16.61 -0.70 -13.05
N SER A 8 17.59 -1.32 -12.36
CA SER A 8 17.53 -1.47 -10.90
C SER A 8 17.55 -0.11 -10.19
N PHE A 9 16.97 -0.01 -9.02
CA PHE A 9 16.88 1.26 -8.28
C PHE A 9 18.26 1.82 -7.91
N GLY A 10 19.23 0.95 -7.60
CA GLY A 10 20.60 1.39 -7.38
C GLY A 10 21.20 2.07 -8.61
N ALA A 11 21.00 1.50 -9.81
CA ALA A 11 21.46 2.09 -11.07
C ALA A 11 20.71 3.39 -11.43
N GLN A 12 19.43 3.50 -11.09
CA GLN A 12 18.65 4.73 -11.31
C GLN A 12 19.13 5.86 -10.39
N LEU A 13 19.39 5.57 -9.10
CA LEU A 13 19.97 6.55 -8.18
C LEU A 13 21.30 7.08 -8.70
N ALA A 14 22.22 6.19 -9.07
CA ALA A 14 23.52 6.58 -9.61
C ALA A 14 23.42 7.43 -10.90
N ARG A 15 22.41 7.19 -11.76
CA ARG A 15 22.13 8.04 -12.93
C ARG A 15 21.63 9.42 -12.52
N ASN A 16 20.70 9.50 -11.57
CA ASN A 16 20.15 10.77 -11.11
C ASN A 16 21.19 11.61 -10.37
N ALA A 17 22.04 10.99 -9.56
CA ALA A 17 23.17 11.66 -8.91
C ALA A 17 24.15 12.31 -9.91
N ARG A 18 24.39 11.66 -11.06
CA ARG A 18 25.19 12.25 -12.14
C ARG A 18 24.44 13.31 -12.96
N LYS A 19 23.14 13.10 -13.21
CA LYS A 19 22.33 13.97 -14.06
C LYS A 19 21.83 15.22 -13.34
N PHE A 20 21.52 15.09 -12.06
CA PHE A 20 20.88 16.10 -11.23
C PHE A 20 21.53 16.19 -9.83
N PRO A 21 22.88 16.35 -9.71
CA PRO A 21 23.59 16.22 -8.43
C PRO A 21 23.04 17.11 -7.33
N GLU A 22 22.72 18.37 -7.66
CA GLU A 22 22.25 19.38 -6.72
C GLU A 22 20.74 19.37 -6.48
N ARG A 23 20.00 18.57 -7.24
CA ARG A 23 18.54 18.49 -7.06
C ARG A 23 18.23 17.73 -5.77
N THR A 24 17.34 18.27 -4.96
CA THR A 24 16.82 17.59 -3.77
C THR A 24 16.07 16.32 -4.16
N ALA A 25 16.44 15.19 -3.56
CA ALA A 25 15.76 13.90 -3.71
C ALA A 25 14.72 13.69 -2.61
N PHE A 26 15.11 13.90 -1.34
CA PHE A 26 14.23 13.72 -0.19
C PHE A 26 14.28 14.90 0.76
N VAL A 27 13.12 15.16 1.40
CA VAL A 27 12.97 16.10 2.53
C VAL A 27 12.20 15.40 3.65
N HIS A 28 12.65 15.57 4.89
CA HIS A 28 11.97 15.11 6.09
C HIS A 28 12.19 16.12 7.22
N GLY A 29 11.15 16.79 7.63
CA GLY A 29 11.26 17.91 8.57
C GLY A 29 12.16 19.03 8.04
N THR A 30 13.24 19.32 8.76
CA THR A 30 14.25 20.33 8.37
C THR A 30 15.43 19.74 7.58
N ARG A 31 15.50 18.41 7.46
CA ARG A 31 16.57 17.72 6.76
C ARG A 31 16.21 17.48 5.30
N SER A 32 17.15 17.77 4.41
CA SER A 32 17.05 17.45 3.00
C SER A 32 18.31 16.79 2.50
N LEU A 33 18.19 15.95 1.48
CA LEU A 33 19.31 15.36 0.76
C LEU A 33 19.14 15.61 -0.74
N THR A 34 20.22 16.06 -1.37
CA THR A 34 20.35 16.06 -2.83
C THR A 34 20.55 14.65 -3.36
N TYR A 35 20.38 14.45 -4.68
CA TYR A 35 20.70 13.15 -5.30
C TYR A 35 22.16 12.74 -5.12
N ALA A 36 23.11 13.70 -5.15
CA ALA A 36 24.52 13.40 -4.91
C ALA A 36 24.77 12.96 -3.46
N GLU A 37 24.19 13.66 -2.49
CA GLU A 37 24.33 13.30 -1.06
C GLU A 37 23.66 11.95 -0.77
N LEU A 38 22.47 11.71 -1.32
CA LEU A 38 21.78 10.44 -1.19
C LEU A 38 22.60 9.28 -1.76
N ASP A 39 23.20 9.46 -2.95
CA ASP A 39 24.03 8.44 -3.60
C ASP A 39 25.25 8.05 -2.75
N VAL A 40 25.93 9.05 -2.17
CA VAL A 40 27.04 8.85 -1.25
C VAL A 40 26.59 8.10 0.01
N ARG A 41 25.49 8.49 0.64
CA ARG A 41 24.98 7.85 1.86
C ARG A 41 24.53 6.41 1.59
N VAL A 42 23.85 6.18 0.48
CA VAL A 42 23.42 4.85 0.05
C VAL A 42 24.65 3.97 -0.26
N SER A 43 25.70 4.50 -0.89
CA SER A 43 26.97 3.77 -1.10
C SER A 43 27.61 3.39 0.23
N ARG A 44 27.69 4.32 1.17
CA ARG A 44 28.24 4.05 2.51
C ARG A 44 27.45 2.97 3.24
N LEU A 45 26.12 3.04 3.23
CA LEU A 45 25.28 2.01 3.85
C LEU A 45 25.45 0.64 3.17
N ALA A 46 25.49 0.63 1.84
CA ALA A 46 25.73 -0.60 1.07
C ALA A 46 27.09 -1.23 1.44
N ASN A 47 28.16 -0.43 1.46
CA ASN A 47 29.50 -0.91 1.85
C ASN A 47 29.53 -1.36 3.31
N ALA A 48 28.92 -0.60 4.24
CA ALA A 48 28.82 -0.99 5.64
C ALA A 48 28.12 -2.35 5.84
N LEU A 49 27.05 -2.61 5.09
CA LEU A 49 26.35 -3.89 5.10
C LEU A 49 27.21 -5.00 4.47
N ALA A 50 27.89 -4.71 3.34
CA ALA A 50 28.79 -5.67 2.68
C ALA A 50 29.96 -6.10 3.57
N GLU A 51 30.59 -5.15 4.30
CA GLU A 51 31.65 -5.44 5.28
C GLU A 51 31.17 -6.36 6.41
N ARG A 52 29.86 -6.38 6.69
CA ARG A 52 29.20 -7.27 7.66
C ARG A 52 28.65 -8.55 7.03
N GLY A 53 29.05 -8.84 5.79
CA GLY A 53 28.74 -10.07 5.08
C GLY A 53 27.32 -10.12 4.48
N ILE A 54 26.66 -8.97 4.30
CA ILE A 54 25.37 -8.88 3.61
C ILE A 54 25.63 -8.65 2.12
N GLY A 55 25.04 -9.48 1.26
CA GLY A 55 25.25 -9.43 -0.18
C GLY A 55 24.00 -9.79 -0.97
N ALA A 56 24.20 -10.10 -2.26
CA ALA A 56 23.13 -10.44 -3.18
C ALA A 56 22.28 -11.61 -2.66
N GLY A 57 20.96 -11.44 -2.69
CA GLY A 57 19.98 -12.41 -2.21
C GLY A 57 19.82 -12.48 -0.69
N ASP A 58 20.62 -11.78 0.12
CA ASP A 58 20.39 -11.68 1.57
C ASP A 58 19.23 -10.74 1.88
N ARG A 59 18.52 -10.97 2.98
CA ARG A 59 17.37 -10.17 3.39
C ARG A 59 17.76 -9.16 4.44
N LEU A 60 17.45 -7.89 4.15
CA LEU A 60 17.57 -6.74 5.04
C LEU A 60 16.19 -6.38 5.58
N ALA A 61 15.89 -6.76 6.83
CA ALA A 61 14.67 -6.34 7.50
C ALA A 61 14.77 -4.87 7.92
N ILE A 62 13.68 -4.11 7.74
CA ILE A 62 13.65 -2.68 8.02
C ILE A 62 12.38 -2.37 8.80
N VAL A 63 12.55 -1.92 10.06
CA VAL A 63 11.44 -1.68 11.01
C VAL A 63 11.55 -0.27 11.55
N MET A 64 10.97 0.70 10.87
CA MET A 64 11.01 2.10 11.30
C MET A 64 9.83 2.92 10.75
N TYR A 65 9.62 4.09 11.34
CA TYR A 65 8.68 5.09 10.83
C TYR A 65 9.17 5.68 9.50
N ASN A 66 8.26 6.41 8.81
CA ASN A 66 8.64 7.12 7.58
C ASN A 66 9.75 8.12 7.87
N ARG A 67 10.89 7.96 7.22
CA ARG A 67 12.05 8.83 7.33
C ARG A 67 13.04 8.60 6.17
N ILE A 68 14.00 9.48 6.00
CA ILE A 68 14.99 9.38 4.90
C ILE A 68 15.79 8.08 5.00
N GLU A 69 16.16 7.65 6.20
CA GLU A 69 16.93 6.43 6.43
C GLU A 69 16.21 5.16 5.94
N LEU A 70 14.88 5.16 5.95
CA LEU A 70 14.09 4.07 5.38
C LEU A 70 14.29 3.98 3.86
N ALA A 71 14.29 5.14 3.16
CA ALA A 71 14.60 5.19 1.74
C ALA A 71 16.06 4.82 1.44
N GLU A 72 17.00 5.26 2.29
CA GLU A 72 18.41 4.85 2.20
C GLU A 72 18.58 3.33 2.31
N CYS A 73 17.85 2.67 3.24
CA CYS A 73 17.87 1.21 3.39
C CYS A 73 17.30 0.50 2.14
N PHE A 74 16.21 1.00 1.58
CA PHE A 74 15.65 0.46 0.32
C PHE A 74 16.67 0.49 -0.81
N LEU A 75 17.34 1.61 -0.95
CA LEU A 75 18.30 1.84 -2.02
C LEU A 75 19.63 1.13 -1.81
N ALA A 76 20.10 1.00 -0.56
CA ALA A 76 21.30 0.24 -0.24
C ALA A 76 21.10 -1.26 -0.50
N ALA A 77 19.96 -1.83 -0.10
CA ALA A 77 19.60 -3.21 -0.44
C ALA A 77 19.59 -3.39 -1.98
N ALA A 78 18.91 -2.48 -2.69
CA ALA A 78 18.86 -2.50 -4.15
C ALA A 78 20.23 -2.36 -4.84
N ARG A 79 21.18 -1.66 -4.22
CA ARG A 79 22.56 -1.49 -4.72
C ARG A 79 23.42 -2.74 -4.52
N LEU A 80 23.19 -3.47 -3.43
CA LEU A 80 23.88 -4.72 -3.11
C LEU A 80 23.29 -5.95 -3.83
N GLY A 81 22.12 -5.83 -4.43
CA GLY A 81 21.32 -7.00 -4.84
C GLY A 81 20.76 -7.77 -3.64
N ALA A 82 20.80 -7.20 -2.45
CA ALA A 82 20.09 -7.70 -1.28
C ALA A 82 18.60 -7.40 -1.40
N ILE A 83 17.78 -8.15 -0.68
CA ILE A 83 16.32 -8.03 -0.73
C ILE A 83 15.85 -7.23 0.49
N GLY A 84 15.28 -6.05 0.27
CA GLY A 84 14.67 -5.25 1.33
C GLY A 84 13.38 -5.90 1.82
N VAL A 85 13.20 -5.97 3.13
CA VAL A 85 11.98 -6.49 3.78
C VAL A 85 11.41 -5.41 4.68
N PRO A 86 10.61 -4.47 4.13
CA PRO A 86 9.97 -3.47 4.97
C PRO A 86 8.90 -4.12 5.85
N VAL A 87 9.05 -3.93 7.15
CA VAL A 87 8.17 -4.50 8.17
C VAL A 87 7.31 -3.39 8.77
N ASN A 88 6.04 -3.67 8.96
CA ASN A 88 5.12 -2.74 9.57
C ASN A 88 5.52 -2.46 11.03
N PHE A 89 5.88 -1.23 11.33
CA PHE A 89 6.33 -0.77 12.65
C PHE A 89 5.27 -0.85 13.77
N ARG A 90 4.00 -1.13 13.41
CA ARG A 90 2.90 -1.28 14.37
C ARG A 90 2.68 -2.73 14.81
N LEU A 91 3.42 -3.68 14.25
CA LEU A 91 3.35 -5.08 14.64
C LEU A 91 3.93 -5.29 16.03
N VAL A 92 3.39 -6.30 16.74
CA VAL A 92 3.95 -6.75 18.02
C VAL A 92 5.14 -7.68 17.80
N ALA A 93 5.90 -7.95 18.86
CA ALA A 93 7.16 -8.72 18.78
C ALA A 93 7.01 -10.09 18.11
N ASP A 94 5.99 -10.87 18.45
CA ASP A 94 5.74 -12.20 17.85
C ASP A 94 5.48 -12.13 16.34
N GLU A 95 4.77 -11.09 15.88
CA GLU A 95 4.50 -10.86 14.44
C GLU A 95 5.78 -10.46 13.70
N VAL A 96 6.61 -9.62 14.32
CA VAL A 96 7.93 -9.24 13.77
C VAL A 96 8.85 -10.47 13.74
N ALA A 97 8.92 -11.25 14.82
CA ALA A 97 9.69 -12.48 14.91
C ALA A 97 9.32 -13.47 13.79
N TYR A 98 8.01 -13.64 13.54
CA TYR A 98 7.56 -14.48 12.43
C TYR A 98 8.11 -14.00 11.08
N ILE A 99 8.07 -12.70 10.79
CA ILE A 99 8.56 -12.15 9.52
C ILE A 99 10.08 -12.33 9.40
N LEU A 100 10.83 -12.02 10.47
CA LEU A 100 12.29 -12.18 10.48
C LEU A 100 12.70 -13.65 10.22
N ALA A 101 12.00 -14.60 10.85
CA ALA A 101 12.24 -16.03 10.67
C ALA A 101 11.85 -16.50 9.26
N ASP A 102 10.63 -16.16 8.79
CA ASP A 102 10.10 -16.61 7.49
C ASP A 102 10.94 -16.11 6.32
N CYS A 103 11.40 -14.83 6.36
CA CYS A 103 12.31 -14.32 5.34
C CYS A 103 13.77 -14.73 5.58
N GLY A 104 14.14 -15.18 6.77
CA GLY A 104 15.53 -15.47 7.15
C GLY A 104 16.38 -14.19 7.11
N ALA A 105 15.97 -13.14 7.80
CA ALA A 105 16.65 -11.86 7.84
C ALA A 105 18.07 -12.00 8.37
N ARG A 106 19.07 -11.49 7.61
CA ARG A 106 20.49 -11.49 8.01
C ARG A 106 20.94 -10.17 8.61
N ALA A 107 20.27 -9.09 8.26
CA ALA A 107 20.45 -7.78 8.88
C ALA A 107 19.11 -7.15 9.23
N LEU A 108 19.12 -6.31 10.26
CA LEU A 108 17.98 -5.54 10.74
C LEU A 108 18.40 -4.08 10.87
N VAL A 109 17.58 -3.18 10.33
CA VAL A 109 17.71 -1.74 10.61
C VAL A 109 16.41 -1.25 11.24
N CYS A 110 16.52 -0.58 12.39
CA CYS A 110 15.37 -0.03 13.09
C CYS A 110 15.65 1.38 13.62
N ASP A 111 14.62 2.08 14.06
CA ASP A 111 14.75 3.32 14.83
C ASP A 111 14.63 3.06 16.35
N ALA A 112 15.00 4.04 17.17
CA ALA A 112 14.94 3.90 18.63
C ALA A 112 13.52 3.62 19.16
N THR A 113 12.48 4.07 18.42
CA THR A 113 11.07 3.84 18.82
C THR A 113 10.65 2.38 18.62
N THR A 114 11.12 1.75 17.55
CA THR A 114 10.79 0.36 17.20
C THR A 114 11.79 -0.64 17.77
N ALA A 115 12.97 -0.18 18.22
CA ALA A 115 14.02 -1.02 18.78
C ALA A 115 13.54 -1.98 19.88
N PRO A 116 12.74 -1.58 20.89
CA PRO A 116 12.26 -2.51 21.92
C PRO A 116 11.47 -3.69 21.37
N THR A 117 10.62 -3.45 20.36
CA THR A 117 9.87 -4.51 19.67
C THR A 117 10.80 -5.43 18.89
N CYS A 118 11.82 -4.86 18.23
CA CYS A 118 12.81 -5.62 17.47
C CYS A 118 13.70 -6.49 18.37
N VAL A 119 14.11 -5.99 19.54
CA VAL A 119 14.85 -6.76 20.58
C VAL A 119 14.06 -7.97 21.01
N ALA A 120 12.78 -7.74 21.40
CA ALA A 120 11.91 -8.82 21.83
C ALA A 120 11.69 -9.87 20.72
N ALA A 121 11.51 -9.42 19.48
CA ALA A 121 11.38 -10.30 18.32
C ALA A 121 12.65 -11.12 18.03
N ALA A 122 13.82 -10.51 18.16
CA ALA A 122 15.09 -11.18 17.89
C ALA A 122 15.51 -12.18 18.98
N ALA A 123 15.05 -11.98 20.22
CA ALA A 123 15.36 -12.85 21.36
C ALA A 123 14.88 -14.30 21.18
N GLU A 124 13.87 -14.52 20.34
CA GLU A 124 13.30 -15.85 20.06
C GLU A 124 13.95 -16.54 18.84
N LEU A 125 14.95 -15.89 18.23
CA LEU A 125 15.56 -16.35 16.99
C LEU A 125 17.08 -16.46 17.17
N ASP A 126 17.73 -17.26 16.32
CA ASP A 126 19.17 -17.10 16.04
C ASP A 126 19.34 -15.78 15.25
N GLY A 127 19.16 -14.66 15.94
CA GLY A 127 18.86 -13.32 15.42
C GLY A 127 19.67 -12.83 14.22
N PRO A 128 19.35 -11.70 13.61
CA PRO A 128 20.13 -11.13 12.52
C PRO A 128 21.54 -10.83 13.00
N ALA A 129 22.55 -11.23 12.20
CA ALA A 129 23.96 -11.07 12.54
C ALA A 129 24.41 -9.60 12.62
N THR A 130 23.62 -8.68 12.05
CA THR A 130 23.89 -7.24 12.00
C THR A 130 22.65 -6.47 12.38
N VAL A 131 22.77 -5.57 13.37
CA VAL A 131 21.70 -4.67 13.77
C VAL A 131 22.21 -3.23 13.77
N LEU A 132 21.55 -2.37 12.97
CA LEU A 132 21.81 -0.94 12.92
C LEU A 132 20.62 -0.16 13.48
N VAL A 133 20.86 0.83 14.33
CA VAL A 133 19.82 1.69 14.90
C VAL A 133 20.07 3.15 14.52
N THR A 134 19.04 3.81 13.99
CA THR A 134 19.19 5.14 13.38
C THR A 134 19.39 6.28 14.37
N ASP A 135 18.87 6.16 15.58
CA ASP A 135 18.92 7.24 16.57
C ASP A 135 19.86 6.85 17.74
N ASP A 136 19.33 6.17 18.73
CA ASP A 136 20.09 5.71 19.88
C ASP A 136 20.25 4.18 19.87
N PRO A 137 21.45 3.63 19.59
CA PRO A 137 21.68 2.19 19.60
C PRO A 137 21.47 1.57 20.98
N ALA A 138 21.59 2.33 22.07
CA ALA A 138 21.34 1.85 23.41
C ALA A 138 19.88 1.42 23.62
N ALA A 139 18.94 1.91 22.80
CA ALA A 139 17.55 1.48 22.81
C ALA A 139 17.38 0.00 22.39
N TYR A 140 18.30 -0.53 21.60
CA TYR A 140 18.35 -1.96 21.23
C TYR A 140 19.16 -2.78 22.22
N GLY A 141 20.34 -2.28 22.60
CA GLY A 141 21.27 -2.98 23.50
C GLY A 141 22.68 -3.08 22.96
N PRO A 142 23.57 -3.88 23.62
CA PRO A 142 25.00 -3.90 23.32
C PRO A 142 25.36 -4.50 21.95
N ASP A 143 24.46 -5.28 21.35
CA ASP A 143 24.69 -5.93 20.04
C ASP A 143 24.31 -5.04 18.86
N ALA A 144 23.81 -3.83 19.12
CA ALA A 144 23.46 -2.87 18.09
C ALA A 144 24.57 -1.84 17.83
N GLU A 145 24.68 -1.44 16.58
CA GLU A 145 25.58 -0.39 16.13
C GLU A 145 24.79 0.86 15.70
N ALA A 146 25.33 2.03 15.97
CA ALA A 146 24.73 3.28 15.49
C ALA A 146 24.81 3.37 13.97
N TYR A 147 23.66 3.59 13.32
CA TYR A 147 23.52 3.70 11.88
C TYR A 147 24.51 4.71 11.26
N GLU A 148 24.58 5.93 11.81
CA GLU A 148 25.49 6.96 11.31
C GLU A 148 26.98 6.61 11.53
N THR A 149 27.31 5.86 12.58
CA THR A 149 28.68 5.38 12.80
C THR A 149 29.06 4.36 11.74
N ALA A 150 28.18 3.42 11.41
CA ALA A 150 28.39 2.45 10.35
C ALA A 150 28.61 3.14 8.99
N LEU A 151 27.81 4.15 8.68
CA LEU A 151 27.96 4.92 7.44
C LEU A 151 29.29 5.70 7.42
N ALA A 152 29.64 6.37 8.51
CA ALA A 152 30.86 7.18 8.59
C ALA A 152 32.15 6.35 8.39
N GLY A 153 32.13 5.11 8.85
CA GLY A 153 33.25 4.17 8.72
C GLY A 153 33.42 3.54 7.34
N ALA A 154 32.38 3.55 6.50
CA ALA A 154 32.35 2.82 5.24
C ALA A 154 32.71 3.70 4.02
N SER A 155 33.17 3.05 2.94
CA SER A 155 33.52 3.72 1.69
C SER A 155 32.35 4.48 1.08
N PRO A 156 32.52 5.71 0.58
CA PRO A 156 31.49 6.44 -0.16
C PRO A 156 31.34 5.99 -1.63
N GLU A 157 32.24 5.15 -2.12
CA GLU A 157 32.25 4.69 -3.51
C GLU A 157 31.14 3.66 -3.76
N ASP A 158 30.56 3.68 -4.96
CA ASP A 158 29.62 2.66 -5.39
C ASP A 158 30.30 1.27 -5.33
N PRO A 159 29.73 0.26 -4.66
CA PRO A 159 30.32 -1.09 -4.59
C PRO A 159 30.45 -1.78 -5.95
N GLY A 160 29.87 -1.23 -7.01
CA GLY A 160 30.03 -1.69 -8.39
C GLY A 160 29.34 -3.03 -8.70
N ILE A 161 28.35 -3.41 -7.92
CA ILE A 161 27.61 -4.66 -8.11
C ILE A 161 26.61 -4.51 -9.27
N ASP A 162 26.66 -5.45 -10.21
CA ASP A 162 25.74 -5.49 -11.36
C ASP A 162 24.45 -6.23 -10.97
N VAL A 163 23.41 -5.50 -10.60
CA VAL A 163 22.12 -6.03 -10.16
C VAL A 163 21.14 -6.01 -11.33
N PRO A 164 20.73 -7.18 -11.85
CA PRO A 164 19.69 -7.29 -12.87
C PRO A 164 18.36 -6.73 -12.39
N GLU A 165 17.61 -6.09 -13.29
CA GLU A 165 16.26 -5.58 -12.98
C GLU A 165 15.24 -6.68 -12.70
N THR A 166 15.51 -7.92 -13.11
CA THR A 166 14.68 -9.10 -12.87
C THR A 166 14.92 -9.76 -11.53
N ASP A 167 15.99 -9.34 -10.82
CA ASP A 167 16.27 -9.88 -9.48
C ASP A 167 15.24 -9.37 -8.46
N PRO A 168 14.98 -10.16 -7.40
CA PRO A 168 14.17 -9.72 -6.27
C PRO A 168 14.71 -8.41 -5.66
N ALA A 169 13.86 -7.41 -5.51
CA ALA A 169 14.20 -6.15 -4.85
C ALA A 169 13.63 -6.10 -3.43
N TYR A 170 12.37 -6.53 -3.27
CA TYR A 170 11.68 -6.47 -1.98
C TYR A 170 10.79 -7.69 -1.75
N ILE A 171 10.66 -8.07 -0.48
CA ILE A 171 9.64 -9.01 0.00
C ILE A 171 8.65 -8.19 0.82
N MET A 172 7.41 -8.07 0.31
CA MET A 172 6.34 -7.30 0.94
C MET A 172 5.35 -8.23 1.61
N TYR A 173 5.31 -8.22 2.95
CA TYR A 173 4.38 -9.08 3.69
C TYR A 173 2.95 -8.53 3.64
N THR A 174 2.04 -9.34 3.12
CA THR A 174 0.60 -9.05 3.05
C THR A 174 -0.16 -9.91 4.06
N SER A 175 -1.24 -9.35 4.62
CA SER A 175 -2.14 -10.11 5.48
C SER A 175 -2.85 -11.18 4.65
N GLY A 176 -2.33 -12.41 4.70
CA GLY A 176 -2.88 -13.55 3.99
C GLY A 176 -4.32 -13.87 4.41
N THR A 177 -5.01 -14.66 3.57
CA THR A 177 -6.37 -15.15 3.85
C THR A 177 -6.40 -16.23 4.93
N THR A 178 -5.25 -16.82 5.25
CA THR A 178 -5.08 -18.02 6.10
C THR A 178 -4.49 -17.72 7.49
N GLY A 179 -4.47 -16.47 7.92
CA GLY A 179 -4.05 -16.06 9.27
C GLY A 179 -2.60 -15.57 9.38
N ARG A 180 -1.62 -16.18 8.73
CA ARG A 180 -0.22 -15.70 8.74
C ARG A 180 0.12 -14.91 7.47
N PRO A 181 0.88 -13.80 7.59
CA PRO A 181 1.30 -13.01 6.43
C PRO A 181 2.12 -13.82 5.44
N LYS A 182 1.96 -13.51 4.13
CA LYS A 182 2.78 -14.07 3.04
C LYS A 182 3.63 -12.95 2.44
N GLY A 183 4.89 -13.24 2.17
CA GLY A 183 5.82 -12.29 1.55
C GLY A 183 5.74 -12.32 0.03
N ALA A 184 5.13 -11.32 -0.60
CA ALA A 184 5.14 -11.16 -2.06
C ALA A 184 6.52 -10.68 -2.52
N VAL A 185 7.14 -11.41 -3.45
CA VAL A 185 8.47 -11.10 -3.99
C VAL A 185 8.34 -10.22 -5.21
N LEU A 186 8.82 -8.99 -5.11
CA LEU A 186 8.77 -7.98 -6.17
C LEU A 186 10.19 -7.73 -6.71
N THR A 187 10.32 -7.70 -8.04
CA THR A 187 11.57 -7.34 -8.71
C THR A 187 11.68 -5.83 -8.91
N HIS A 188 12.90 -5.35 -9.19
CA HIS A 188 13.08 -3.96 -9.64
C HIS A 188 12.23 -3.66 -10.87
N LEU A 189 12.15 -4.60 -11.83
CA LEU A 189 11.38 -4.44 -13.05
C LEU A 189 9.88 -4.27 -12.77
N ASN A 190 9.32 -5.09 -11.88
CA ASN A 190 7.89 -4.99 -11.53
C ASN A 190 7.53 -3.58 -11.06
N LEU A 191 8.31 -3.03 -10.11
CA LEU A 191 8.06 -1.72 -9.51
C LEU A 191 8.33 -0.56 -10.46
N VAL A 192 9.42 -0.63 -11.24
CA VAL A 192 9.75 0.39 -12.25
C VAL A 192 8.69 0.43 -13.33
N MET A 193 8.25 -0.73 -13.83
CA MET A 193 7.16 -0.80 -14.81
C MET A 193 5.85 -0.27 -14.24
N GLY A 194 5.48 -0.65 -13.01
CA GLY A 194 4.30 -0.10 -12.34
C GLY A 194 4.33 1.43 -12.26
N THR A 195 5.48 2.00 -11.91
CA THR A 195 5.67 3.46 -11.84
C THR A 195 5.56 4.11 -13.22
N LEU A 196 6.24 3.57 -14.24
CA LEU A 196 6.21 4.10 -15.62
C LEU A 196 4.81 4.03 -16.23
N LEU A 197 4.09 2.93 -16.05
CA LEU A 197 2.73 2.77 -16.56
C LEU A 197 1.76 3.75 -15.88
N ASN A 198 1.91 3.97 -14.57
CA ASN A 198 1.13 4.97 -13.84
C ASN A 198 1.41 6.38 -14.39
N ILE A 199 2.69 6.77 -14.51
CA ILE A 199 3.09 8.08 -15.07
C ILE A 199 2.51 8.27 -16.47
N ALA A 200 2.58 7.26 -17.34
CA ALA A 200 2.08 7.35 -18.72
C ALA A 200 0.57 7.64 -18.78
N VAL A 201 -0.21 7.12 -17.83
CA VAL A 201 -1.68 7.32 -17.81
C VAL A 201 -2.07 8.63 -17.14
N VAL A 202 -1.33 9.09 -16.13
CA VAL A 202 -1.64 10.33 -15.39
C VAL A 202 -1.26 11.61 -16.15
N GLY A 203 -0.68 11.51 -17.33
CA GLY A 203 -0.35 12.68 -18.17
C GLY A 203 1.12 12.74 -18.59
N GLY A 204 1.88 11.67 -18.36
CA GLY A 204 3.28 11.56 -18.73
C GLY A 204 4.24 12.21 -17.73
N ILE A 205 5.54 12.28 -18.09
CA ILE A 205 6.56 12.96 -17.30
C ILE A 205 6.39 14.47 -17.49
N PRO A 206 6.12 15.23 -16.45
CA PRO A 206 5.95 16.68 -16.56
C PRO A 206 7.27 17.36 -16.97
N SER A 207 7.17 18.54 -17.59
CA SER A 207 8.34 19.36 -17.94
C SER A 207 9.13 19.81 -16.72
N GLU A 208 8.43 20.09 -15.62
CA GLU A 208 9.01 20.37 -14.32
C GLU A 208 9.00 19.10 -13.44
N PRO A 209 10.05 18.88 -12.64
CA PRO A 209 10.12 17.74 -11.74
C PRO A 209 8.91 17.66 -10.81
N ASP A 210 8.47 16.43 -10.51
CA ASP A 210 7.41 16.21 -9.54
C ASP A 210 7.91 16.45 -8.12
N ASN A 211 7.09 17.15 -7.32
CA ASN A 211 7.28 17.29 -5.88
C ASN A 211 6.15 16.53 -5.19
N SER A 212 6.41 15.32 -4.76
CA SER A 212 5.38 14.50 -4.13
C SER A 212 5.42 14.59 -2.60
N LEU A 213 4.24 14.68 -1.98
CA LEU A 213 4.09 14.55 -0.54
C LEU A 213 3.71 13.11 -0.20
N LEU A 214 4.57 12.46 0.57
CA LEU A 214 4.44 11.07 0.99
C LEU A 214 3.84 11.03 2.41
N GLY A 215 2.52 10.92 2.49
CA GLY A 215 1.76 10.82 3.75
C GLY A 215 1.32 9.39 4.10
N VAL A 216 1.68 8.39 3.27
CA VAL A 216 1.33 6.98 3.54
C VAL A 216 2.55 6.20 4.06
N PRO A 217 2.33 5.12 4.84
CA PRO A 217 3.45 4.34 5.38
C PRO A 217 4.34 3.73 4.29
N MET A 218 5.64 3.98 4.37
CA MET A 218 6.63 3.47 3.40
C MET A 218 6.83 1.96 3.47
N PHE A 219 6.49 1.30 4.58
CA PHE A 219 6.51 -0.16 4.66
C PHE A 219 5.40 -0.81 3.82
N HIS A 220 4.37 -0.05 3.43
CA HIS A 220 3.30 -0.51 2.54
C HIS A 220 3.68 -0.26 1.07
N ILE A 221 3.21 -1.12 0.17
CA ILE A 221 3.56 -1.04 -1.26
C ILE A 221 3.27 0.33 -1.89
N ALA A 222 2.20 1.01 -1.50
CA ALA A 222 1.90 2.35 -1.98
C ALA A 222 2.99 3.35 -1.55
N GLY A 223 3.40 3.33 -0.28
CA GLY A 223 4.44 4.20 0.24
C GLY A 223 5.82 3.86 -0.32
N LEU A 224 6.16 2.59 -0.46
CA LEU A 224 7.38 2.14 -1.13
C LEU A 224 7.42 2.68 -2.58
N ASN A 225 6.36 2.46 -3.35
CA ASN A 225 6.29 2.90 -4.74
C ASN A 225 6.41 4.42 -4.88
N LEU A 226 5.68 5.18 -4.04
CA LEU A 226 5.75 6.64 -4.03
C LEU A 226 7.14 7.15 -3.61
N SER A 227 7.81 6.51 -2.65
CA SER A 227 9.17 6.88 -2.24
C SER A 227 10.21 6.64 -3.33
N LEU A 228 10.00 5.64 -4.19
CA LEU A 228 10.90 5.31 -5.28
C LEU A 228 10.56 6.01 -6.61
N ARG A 229 9.39 6.66 -6.70
CA ARG A 229 8.94 7.35 -7.91
C ARG A 229 9.95 8.41 -8.37
N GLY A 230 10.45 9.22 -7.44
CA GLY A 230 11.43 10.27 -7.74
C GLY A 230 12.69 9.75 -8.45
N LEU A 231 13.06 8.48 -8.28
CA LEU A 231 14.18 7.88 -9.01
C LEU A 231 13.89 7.69 -10.49
N VAL A 232 12.62 7.50 -10.85
CA VAL A 232 12.20 7.28 -12.24
C VAL A 232 12.10 8.59 -13.01
N ASP A 233 11.54 9.63 -12.41
CA ASP A 233 11.29 10.93 -13.06
C ASP A 233 12.28 12.05 -12.64
N GLY A 234 13.15 11.79 -11.68
CA GLY A 234 14.08 12.78 -11.13
C GLY A 234 13.40 13.80 -10.20
N GLY A 235 12.26 13.44 -9.64
CA GLY A 235 11.45 14.26 -8.76
C GLY A 235 11.98 14.35 -7.34
N ARG A 236 11.27 15.11 -6.51
CA ARG A 236 11.53 15.32 -5.07
C ARG A 236 10.43 14.68 -4.25
N VAL A 237 10.78 14.00 -3.18
CA VAL A 237 9.83 13.39 -2.24
C VAL A 237 9.93 14.09 -0.89
N VAL A 238 8.84 14.68 -0.44
CA VAL A 238 8.70 15.24 0.91
C VAL A 238 8.01 14.20 1.77
N ILE A 239 8.67 13.74 2.82
CA ILE A 239 8.14 12.75 3.76
C ILE A 239 7.35 13.49 4.84
N ASP A 240 6.06 13.22 4.92
CA ASP A 240 5.23 13.65 6.05
C ASP A 240 5.38 12.65 7.20
N SER A 241 5.75 13.17 8.36
CA SER A 241 5.91 12.40 9.61
C SER A 241 4.87 12.77 10.65
N SER A 242 3.83 13.49 10.28
CA SER A 242 2.76 13.90 11.19
C SER A 242 2.07 12.67 11.78
N PRO A 243 2.01 12.53 13.12
CA PRO A 243 1.43 11.35 13.75
C PRO A 243 -0.10 11.28 13.60
N VAL A 244 -0.72 12.44 13.39
CA VAL A 244 -2.17 12.62 13.20
C VAL A 244 -2.39 13.57 12.04
N PHE A 245 -3.31 13.23 11.14
CA PHE A 245 -3.69 14.11 10.03
C PHE A 245 -4.38 15.37 10.55
N ASP A 246 -3.83 16.52 10.19
CA ASP A 246 -4.43 17.84 10.37
C ASP A 246 -4.53 18.53 9.00
N ALA A 247 -5.74 18.83 8.56
CA ALA A 247 -5.99 19.35 7.22
C ALA A 247 -5.33 20.71 6.98
N ALA A 248 -5.32 21.60 7.98
CA ALA A 248 -4.72 22.94 7.84
C ALA A 248 -3.19 22.85 7.78
N ALA A 249 -2.57 22.08 8.68
CA ALA A 249 -1.13 21.84 8.67
C ALA A 249 -0.67 21.15 7.38
N PHE A 250 -1.49 20.22 6.85
CA PHE A 250 -1.22 19.55 5.59
C PHE A 250 -1.24 20.53 4.41
N VAL A 251 -2.23 21.43 4.34
CA VAL A 251 -2.29 22.48 3.30
C VAL A 251 -1.13 23.46 3.43
N ASP A 252 -0.73 23.84 4.66
CA ASP A 252 0.47 24.67 4.89
C ASP A 252 1.73 23.97 4.34
N GLN A 253 1.82 22.66 4.45
CA GLN A 253 2.93 21.88 3.89
C GLN A 253 2.84 21.80 2.36
N LEU A 254 1.64 21.62 1.77
CA LEU A 254 1.45 21.64 0.32
C LEU A 254 1.97 22.94 -0.30
N GLU A 255 1.66 24.09 0.32
CA GLU A 255 2.06 25.41 -0.15
C GLU A 255 3.56 25.66 0.07
N ARG A 256 4.06 25.49 1.30
CA ARG A 256 5.45 25.71 1.68
C ARG A 256 6.42 24.88 0.84
N GLU A 257 6.11 23.61 0.65
CA GLU A 257 6.97 22.67 -0.07
C GLU A 257 6.70 22.66 -1.58
N ARG A 258 5.74 23.47 -2.07
CA ARG A 258 5.35 23.53 -3.50
C ARG A 258 5.01 22.15 -4.04
N ILE A 259 4.16 21.41 -3.33
CA ILE A 259 3.78 20.04 -3.65
C ILE A 259 2.93 20.00 -4.93
N THR A 260 3.30 19.14 -5.85
CA THR A 260 2.61 18.96 -7.14
C THR A 260 1.74 17.71 -7.18
N SER A 261 2.06 16.71 -6.33
CA SER A 261 1.28 15.47 -6.24
C SER A 261 1.19 14.95 -4.81
N CYS A 262 0.05 14.41 -4.44
CA CYS A 262 -0.12 13.69 -3.17
C CYS A 262 -1.24 12.66 -3.28
N PHE A 263 -1.17 11.66 -2.41
CA PHE A 263 -2.17 10.61 -2.25
C PHE A 263 -2.80 10.71 -0.86
N LEU A 264 -4.13 10.80 -0.80
CA LEU A 264 -4.91 10.84 0.44
C LEU A 264 -6.13 9.94 0.34
N VAL A 265 -6.73 9.60 1.48
CA VAL A 265 -8.04 8.94 1.50
C VAL A 265 -9.17 9.96 1.33
N PRO A 266 -10.37 9.55 0.85
CA PRO A 266 -11.47 10.48 0.57
C PRO A 266 -11.86 11.40 1.75
N SER A 267 -11.86 10.87 2.98
CA SER A 267 -12.17 11.67 4.17
C SER A 267 -11.15 12.80 4.44
N GLN A 268 -9.89 12.59 4.11
CA GLN A 268 -8.85 13.63 4.22
C GLN A 268 -9.06 14.71 3.15
N TRP A 269 -9.37 14.32 1.91
CA TRP A 269 -9.74 15.27 0.87
C TRP A 269 -10.98 16.09 1.24
N GLN A 270 -11.99 15.43 1.82
CA GLN A 270 -13.18 16.12 2.32
C GLN A 270 -12.82 17.18 3.36
N ALA A 271 -11.95 16.85 4.32
CA ALA A 271 -11.51 17.79 5.34
C ALA A 271 -10.71 18.96 4.75
N ILE A 272 -9.84 18.71 3.78
CA ILE A 272 -9.09 19.77 3.08
C ILE A 272 -10.03 20.68 2.29
N CYS A 273 -10.92 20.14 1.46
CA CYS A 273 -11.83 20.95 0.65
C CYS A 273 -12.83 21.77 1.48
N ALA A 274 -13.06 21.39 2.74
CA ALA A 274 -13.90 22.16 3.66
C ALA A 274 -13.18 23.33 4.36
N LEU A 275 -11.86 23.48 4.18
CA LEU A 275 -11.10 24.55 4.82
C LEU A 275 -11.48 25.93 4.27
N PRO A 276 -11.78 26.91 5.15
CA PRO A 276 -12.00 28.29 4.72
C PRO A 276 -10.75 28.88 4.05
N GLY A 277 -10.93 29.62 2.96
CA GLY A 277 -9.84 30.32 2.26
C GLY A 277 -8.89 29.41 1.47
N LEU A 278 -9.19 28.14 1.30
CA LEU A 278 -8.33 27.19 0.57
C LEU A 278 -8.05 27.65 -0.87
N LYS A 279 -9.05 28.24 -1.55
CA LYS A 279 -8.92 28.75 -2.93
C LYS A 279 -8.02 29.99 -3.07
N ASP A 280 -7.72 30.66 -1.96
CA ASP A 280 -6.84 31.84 -1.92
C ASP A 280 -5.37 31.45 -1.67
N ARG A 281 -5.08 30.16 -1.43
CA ARG A 281 -3.73 29.64 -1.18
C ARG A 281 -2.96 29.45 -2.50
N ASP A 282 -1.65 29.72 -2.45
CA ASP A 282 -0.75 29.51 -3.62
C ASP A 282 -0.34 28.02 -3.76
N LEU A 283 -1.29 27.19 -4.11
CA LEU A 283 -1.09 25.75 -4.32
C LEU A 283 -0.73 25.45 -5.78
N VAL A 284 0.24 24.58 -5.98
CA VAL A 284 0.71 24.13 -7.31
C VAL A 284 0.38 22.67 -7.59
N LEU A 285 -0.63 22.16 -6.92
CA LEU A 285 -1.04 20.75 -7.04
C LEU A 285 -1.51 20.45 -8.47
N ARG A 286 -0.95 19.41 -9.09
CA ARG A 286 -1.24 18.98 -10.46
C ARG A 286 -1.86 17.58 -10.54
N ALA A 287 -1.62 16.76 -9.53
CA ALA A 287 -2.04 15.37 -9.52
C ALA A 287 -2.52 14.93 -8.11
N PRO A 288 -3.66 15.48 -7.64
CA PRO A 288 -4.29 14.94 -6.44
C PRO A 288 -4.79 13.52 -6.72
N SER A 289 -4.55 12.61 -5.80
CA SER A 289 -5.01 11.24 -5.96
C SER A 289 -5.66 10.71 -4.68
N TRP A 290 -6.57 9.78 -4.85
CA TRP A 290 -7.22 9.12 -3.72
C TRP A 290 -7.21 7.60 -3.89
N GLY A 291 -7.45 6.89 -2.80
CA GLY A 291 -7.56 5.43 -2.81
C GLY A 291 -7.97 4.89 -1.45
N ALA A 292 -7.78 3.60 -1.26
CA ALA A 292 -8.20 2.82 -0.11
C ALA A 292 -9.73 2.65 0.05
N SER A 293 -10.55 3.57 -0.50
CA SER A 293 -12.02 3.48 -0.54
C SER A 293 -12.58 4.27 -1.71
N VAL A 294 -13.84 4.02 -2.05
CA VAL A 294 -14.59 4.80 -3.04
C VAL A 294 -14.83 6.21 -2.49
N ALA A 295 -14.53 7.23 -3.30
CA ALA A 295 -14.81 8.61 -2.94
C ALA A 295 -16.29 8.95 -3.22
N PRO A 296 -17.04 9.54 -2.26
CA PRO A 296 -18.39 10.03 -2.49
C PRO A 296 -18.42 11.10 -3.61
N PRO A 297 -19.52 11.21 -4.37
CA PRO A 297 -19.66 12.23 -5.42
C PRO A 297 -19.37 13.66 -4.92
N SER A 298 -19.84 14.00 -3.72
CA SER A 298 -19.60 15.31 -3.11
C SER A 298 -18.13 15.63 -2.88
N VAL A 299 -17.28 14.61 -2.61
CA VAL A 299 -15.84 14.78 -2.46
C VAL A 299 -15.19 14.98 -3.83
N LEU A 300 -15.64 14.25 -4.86
CA LEU A 300 -15.12 14.40 -6.23
C LEU A 300 -15.45 15.77 -6.81
N GLU A 301 -16.68 16.23 -6.61
CA GLU A 301 -17.13 17.56 -7.00
C GLU A 301 -16.33 18.65 -6.27
N ALA A 302 -16.14 18.52 -4.95
CA ALA A 302 -15.35 19.44 -4.16
C ALA A 302 -13.88 19.50 -4.60
N LEU A 303 -13.28 18.36 -4.93
CA LEU A 303 -11.92 18.30 -5.48
C LEU A 303 -11.82 19.03 -6.82
N GLN A 304 -12.76 18.79 -7.74
CA GLN A 304 -12.77 19.43 -9.04
C GLN A 304 -13.00 20.93 -8.94
N ASP A 305 -13.86 21.38 -8.01
CA ASP A 305 -14.18 22.77 -7.75
C ASP A 305 -13.00 23.51 -7.11
N THR A 306 -12.21 22.79 -6.28
CA THR A 306 -11.04 23.37 -5.57
C THR A 306 -9.81 23.38 -6.47
N PHE A 307 -9.60 22.35 -7.26
CA PHE A 307 -8.42 22.15 -8.11
C PHE A 307 -8.83 21.92 -9.58
N PRO A 308 -9.45 22.91 -10.25
CA PRO A 308 -10.01 22.71 -11.60
C PRO A 308 -8.98 22.35 -12.67
N ASP A 309 -7.74 22.79 -12.49
CA ASP A 309 -6.62 22.53 -13.42
C ASP A 309 -5.80 21.28 -13.03
N ALA A 310 -6.16 20.60 -11.95
CA ALA A 310 -5.45 19.43 -11.43
C ALA A 310 -6.39 18.20 -11.46
N PRO A 311 -6.40 17.45 -12.56
CA PRO A 311 -7.27 16.29 -12.67
C PRO A 311 -6.91 15.23 -11.62
N ALA A 312 -7.85 15.02 -10.70
CA ALA A 312 -7.72 13.99 -9.68
C ALA A 312 -7.85 12.60 -10.29
N TYR A 313 -7.26 11.59 -9.66
CA TYR A 313 -7.40 10.21 -10.11
C TYR A 313 -7.38 9.24 -8.93
N THR A 314 -7.95 8.06 -9.14
CA THR A 314 -7.79 6.94 -8.21
C THR A 314 -7.14 5.76 -8.90
N ALA A 315 -6.36 5.02 -8.12
CA ALA A 315 -5.69 3.82 -8.56
C ALA A 315 -6.15 2.63 -7.71
N PHE A 316 -6.37 1.49 -8.37
CA PHE A 316 -6.70 0.23 -7.72
C PHE A 316 -5.69 -0.84 -8.08
N GLY A 317 -5.47 -1.75 -7.13
CA GLY A 317 -4.60 -2.89 -7.27
C GLY A 317 -4.14 -3.43 -5.93
N GLN A 318 -3.07 -4.19 -5.92
CA GLN A 318 -2.59 -4.90 -4.74
C GLN A 318 -1.07 -5.09 -4.76
N THR A 319 -0.51 -5.45 -3.63
CA THR A 319 0.94 -5.62 -3.45
C THR A 319 1.55 -6.54 -4.51
N GLU A 320 0.89 -7.64 -4.79
CA GLU A 320 1.29 -8.66 -5.75
C GLU A 320 1.33 -8.16 -7.21
N MET A 321 0.81 -6.93 -7.46
CA MET A 321 0.79 -6.28 -8.79
C MET A 321 1.56 -4.95 -8.84
N SER A 322 2.35 -4.58 -7.83
CA SER A 322 3.39 -3.51 -7.79
C SER A 322 2.96 -2.06 -8.00
N PRO A 323 1.97 -1.52 -7.32
CA PRO A 323 0.72 -2.01 -6.79
C PRO A 323 -0.49 -1.81 -7.72
N VAL A 324 -0.37 -0.95 -8.77
CA VAL A 324 -1.51 -0.43 -9.55
C VAL A 324 -1.81 -1.31 -10.74
N THR A 325 -3.08 -1.72 -10.88
CA THR A 325 -3.58 -2.49 -12.03
C THR A 325 -4.53 -1.70 -12.90
N THR A 326 -5.37 -0.87 -12.28
CA THR A 326 -6.34 -0.02 -12.97
C THR A 326 -6.28 1.41 -12.45
N LEU A 327 -6.72 2.36 -13.27
CA LEU A 327 -6.77 3.77 -12.92
C LEU A 327 -8.06 4.40 -13.44
N LEU A 328 -8.72 5.19 -12.59
CA LEU A 328 -9.87 6.02 -12.93
C LEU A 328 -9.46 7.49 -12.91
N ARG A 329 -9.62 8.17 -14.03
CA ARG A 329 -9.35 9.60 -14.16
C ARG A 329 -10.53 10.44 -13.68
N ALA A 330 -10.27 11.67 -13.27
CA ALA A 330 -11.29 12.61 -12.78
C ALA A 330 -12.44 12.82 -13.78
N GLU A 331 -12.12 12.92 -15.07
CA GLU A 331 -13.12 13.09 -16.14
C GLU A 331 -14.15 11.96 -16.21
N ASP A 332 -13.76 10.77 -15.76
CA ASP A 332 -14.65 9.60 -15.70
C ASP A 332 -15.23 9.34 -14.31
N ALA A 333 -14.65 9.92 -13.27
CA ALA A 333 -15.00 9.57 -11.88
C ALA A 333 -16.47 9.81 -11.52
N VAL A 334 -17.08 10.87 -12.04
CA VAL A 334 -18.50 11.18 -11.85
C VAL A 334 -19.36 10.29 -12.75
N ARG A 335 -19.03 10.21 -14.06
CA ARG A 335 -19.77 9.42 -15.05
C ARG A 335 -19.75 7.92 -14.74
N LYS A 336 -18.62 7.41 -14.23
CA LYS A 336 -18.36 6.01 -13.89
C LYS A 336 -18.24 5.81 -12.38
N PHE A 337 -19.12 6.49 -11.65
CA PHE A 337 -19.12 6.43 -10.19
C PHE A 337 -19.06 5.00 -9.66
N GLY A 338 -18.19 4.76 -8.68
CA GLY A 338 -17.94 3.45 -8.09
C GLY A 338 -16.97 2.56 -8.89
N SER A 339 -16.57 2.97 -10.10
CA SER A 339 -15.53 2.26 -10.87
C SER A 339 -14.15 2.49 -10.27
N VAL A 340 -13.28 1.50 -10.45
CA VAL A 340 -11.83 1.61 -10.21
C VAL A 340 -11.04 1.89 -11.50
N GLY A 341 -11.75 2.26 -12.57
CA GLY A 341 -11.18 2.67 -13.86
C GLY A 341 -10.95 1.52 -14.83
N THR A 342 -10.01 1.76 -15.74
CA THR A 342 -9.62 0.82 -16.79
C THR A 342 -8.20 0.28 -16.53
N PRO A 343 -7.84 -0.88 -17.10
CA PRO A 343 -6.50 -1.45 -16.94
C PRO A 343 -5.40 -0.49 -17.41
N LEU A 344 -4.26 -0.48 -16.70
CA LEU A 344 -3.07 0.22 -17.17
C LEU A 344 -2.55 -0.42 -18.46
N PRO A 345 -1.92 0.37 -19.35
CA PRO A 345 -1.24 -0.17 -20.54
C PRO A 345 -0.27 -1.29 -20.15
N GLY A 346 -0.28 -2.39 -20.92
CA GLY A 346 0.59 -3.54 -20.66
C GLY A 346 0.14 -4.47 -19.53
N ILE A 347 -1.00 -4.20 -18.88
CA ILE A 347 -1.66 -5.13 -17.97
C ILE A 347 -2.87 -5.74 -18.66
N GLU A 348 -2.83 -7.05 -18.87
CA GLU A 348 -3.98 -7.80 -19.34
C GLU A 348 -4.91 -8.12 -18.16
N VAL A 349 -6.21 -7.98 -18.39
CA VAL A 349 -7.25 -8.23 -17.40
C VAL A 349 -8.33 -9.11 -18.00
N ARG A 350 -8.77 -10.11 -17.22
CA ARG A 350 -9.99 -10.87 -17.49
C ARG A 350 -10.85 -10.91 -16.25
N ILE A 351 -12.16 -11.03 -16.44
CA ILE A 351 -13.10 -11.35 -15.36
C ILE A 351 -13.63 -12.75 -15.67
N VAL A 352 -13.39 -13.69 -14.76
CA VAL A 352 -13.57 -15.11 -15.02
C VAL A 352 -14.42 -15.79 -13.96
N ASP A 353 -15.06 -16.89 -14.37
CA ASP A 353 -15.72 -17.84 -13.47
C ASP A 353 -14.71 -18.81 -12.82
N GLU A 354 -15.19 -19.80 -12.07
CA GLU A 354 -14.35 -20.80 -11.39
C GLU A 354 -13.62 -21.75 -12.34
N GLU A 355 -14.12 -21.92 -13.56
CA GLU A 355 -13.52 -22.69 -14.64
C GLU A 355 -12.60 -21.87 -15.55
N MET A 356 -12.28 -20.63 -15.16
CA MET A 356 -11.42 -19.73 -15.94
C MET A 356 -12.00 -19.32 -17.30
N ARG A 357 -13.32 -19.36 -17.49
CA ARG A 357 -14.01 -18.84 -18.67
C ARG A 357 -14.36 -17.37 -18.44
N ASP A 358 -14.26 -16.54 -19.47
CA ASP A 358 -14.68 -15.14 -19.39
C ASP A 358 -16.18 -15.04 -19.13
N VAL A 359 -16.55 -14.23 -18.13
CA VAL A 359 -17.97 -13.91 -17.88
C VAL A 359 -18.45 -12.81 -18.84
N PRO A 360 -19.74 -12.78 -19.19
CA PRO A 360 -20.32 -11.71 -19.99
C PRO A 360 -20.11 -10.33 -19.35
N ARG A 361 -20.12 -9.28 -20.18
CA ARG A 361 -20.06 -7.89 -19.68
C ARG A 361 -21.21 -7.62 -18.72
N GLY A 362 -20.88 -6.96 -17.60
CA GLY A 362 -21.83 -6.67 -16.52
C GLY A 362 -21.98 -7.78 -15.48
N GLU A 363 -21.63 -9.02 -15.79
CA GLU A 363 -21.65 -10.13 -14.84
C GLU A 363 -20.42 -10.11 -13.92
N VAL A 364 -20.60 -10.71 -12.74
CA VAL A 364 -19.58 -10.76 -11.69
C VAL A 364 -18.72 -12.02 -11.83
N GLY A 365 -17.41 -11.83 -11.79
CA GLY A 365 -16.42 -12.92 -11.73
C GLY A 365 -15.16 -12.47 -11.00
N GLU A 366 -14.21 -13.37 -10.84
CA GLU A 366 -12.90 -13.01 -10.29
C GLU A 366 -12.09 -12.23 -11.33
N ILE A 367 -11.54 -11.07 -10.92
CA ILE A 367 -10.59 -10.36 -11.78
C ILE A 367 -9.21 -11.00 -11.69
N VAL A 368 -8.65 -11.38 -12.84
CA VAL A 368 -7.33 -11.97 -12.96
C VAL A 368 -6.44 -11.14 -13.85
N TYR A 369 -5.15 -11.16 -13.57
CA TYR A 369 -4.17 -10.27 -14.19
C TYR A 369 -3.02 -11.00 -14.85
N ARG A 370 -2.45 -10.37 -15.87
CA ARG A 370 -1.18 -10.74 -16.48
C ARG A 370 -0.42 -9.47 -16.89
N GLY A 371 0.88 -9.41 -16.64
CA GLY A 371 1.68 -8.24 -17.02
C GLY A 371 3.01 -8.13 -16.29
N PRO A 372 3.86 -7.16 -16.68
CA PRO A 372 5.21 -7.02 -16.15
C PRO A 372 5.27 -6.56 -14.69
N THR A 373 4.13 -6.15 -14.11
CA THR A 373 4.01 -5.71 -12.71
C THR A 373 3.70 -6.84 -11.74
N ALA A 374 3.38 -8.04 -12.25
CA ALA A 374 3.06 -9.19 -11.41
C ALA A 374 4.30 -9.68 -10.64
N MET A 375 4.13 -10.00 -9.36
CA MET A 375 5.18 -10.54 -8.50
C MET A 375 5.79 -11.83 -9.07
N LEU A 376 6.99 -12.20 -8.59
CA LEU A 376 7.57 -13.51 -8.89
C LEU A 376 6.81 -14.67 -8.22
N GLY A 377 6.22 -14.41 -7.06
CA GLY A 377 5.52 -15.38 -6.24
C GLY A 377 5.63 -15.03 -4.77
N TYR A 378 5.14 -15.92 -3.91
CA TYR A 378 5.27 -15.79 -2.47
C TYR A 378 6.55 -16.45 -1.97
N TRP A 379 7.31 -15.72 -1.15
CA TRP A 379 8.59 -16.18 -0.58
C TRP A 379 8.42 -17.51 0.17
N ASN A 380 9.23 -18.51 -0.22
CA ASN A 380 9.22 -19.86 0.37
C ASN A 380 7.83 -20.54 0.44
N LYS A 381 6.89 -20.16 -0.46
CA LYS A 381 5.52 -20.71 -0.49
C LYS A 381 5.17 -21.14 -1.93
N PRO A 382 5.80 -22.20 -2.48
CA PRO A 382 5.56 -22.63 -3.86
C PRO A 382 4.11 -23.00 -4.14
N GLU A 383 3.43 -23.71 -3.24
CA GLU A 383 2.03 -24.12 -3.42
C GLU A 383 1.09 -22.90 -3.46
N ALA A 384 1.33 -21.90 -2.58
CA ALA A 384 0.54 -20.67 -2.59
C ALA A 384 0.81 -19.83 -3.85
N THR A 385 2.01 -19.91 -4.40
CA THR A 385 2.37 -19.26 -5.66
C THR A 385 1.67 -19.94 -6.84
N GLU A 386 1.70 -21.27 -6.90
CA GLU A 386 1.01 -22.03 -7.93
C GLU A 386 -0.51 -21.76 -7.93
N GLU A 387 -1.12 -21.75 -6.74
CA GLU A 387 -2.53 -21.39 -6.57
C GLU A 387 -2.81 -19.96 -7.07
N ALA A 388 -1.97 -18.98 -6.68
CA ALA A 388 -2.15 -17.59 -7.07
C ALA A 388 -1.95 -17.35 -8.58
N PHE A 389 -1.23 -18.22 -9.28
CA PHE A 389 -0.98 -18.13 -10.73
C PHE A 389 -1.65 -19.24 -11.54
N LYS A 390 -2.71 -19.84 -11.02
CA LYS A 390 -3.45 -20.90 -11.69
C LYS A 390 -3.85 -20.50 -13.11
N GLY A 391 -3.67 -21.40 -14.08
CA GLY A 391 -3.94 -21.11 -15.49
C GLY A 391 -3.04 -20.04 -16.12
N GLY A 392 -1.94 -19.67 -15.46
CA GLY A 392 -0.98 -18.66 -15.94
C GLY A 392 -1.47 -17.22 -15.78
N TRP A 393 -2.47 -16.97 -14.92
CA TRP A 393 -3.00 -15.68 -14.55
C TRP A 393 -2.88 -15.47 -13.05
N PHE A 394 -2.54 -14.27 -12.63
CA PHE A 394 -2.55 -13.93 -11.21
C PHE A 394 -3.99 -13.73 -10.74
N HIS A 395 -4.42 -14.53 -9.77
CA HIS A 395 -5.73 -14.48 -9.13
C HIS A 395 -5.76 -13.45 -8.01
N SER A 396 -6.54 -12.38 -8.20
CA SER A 396 -6.59 -11.28 -7.24
C SER A 396 -7.33 -11.60 -5.95
N GLY A 397 -8.30 -12.53 -6.02
CA GLY A 397 -9.29 -12.76 -4.99
C GLY A 397 -10.34 -11.63 -4.88
N ASP A 398 -10.38 -10.69 -5.84
CA ASP A 398 -11.40 -9.65 -5.93
C ASP A 398 -12.48 -10.06 -6.93
N LEU A 399 -13.74 -9.95 -6.53
CA LEU A 399 -14.89 -10.11 -7.42
C LEU A 399 -15.21 -8.76 -8.05
N CYS A 400 -15.23 -8.75 -9.37
CA CYS A 400 -15.44 -7.55 -10.17
C CYS A 400 -16.45 -7.80 -11.28
N ARG A 401 -17.00 -6.72 -11.82
CA ARG A 401 -17.69 -6.70 -13.10
C ARG A 401 -17.07 -5.65 -14.01
N MET A 402 -17.18 -5.81 -15.31
CA MET A 402 -16.70 -4.86 -16.30
C MET A 402 -17.87 -4.40 -17.16
N ASP A 403 -18.02 -3.08 -17.34
CA ASP A 403 -19.07 -2.54 -18.21
C ASP A 403 -18.68 -2.59 -19.70
N ASP A 404 -19.60 -2.17 -20.58
CA ASP A 404 -19.41 -2.19 -22.04
C ASP A 404 -18.28 -1.25 -22.49
N ASP A 405 -17.99 -0.20 -21.72
CA ASP A 405 -16.89 0.75 -22.00
C ASP A 405 -15.53 0.26 -21.44
N GLY A 406 -15.50 -0.90 -20.76
CA GLY A 406 -14.28 -1.49 -20.19
C GLY A 406 -13.93 -1.01 -18.79
N PHE A 407 -14.80 -0.24 -18.12
CA PHE A 407 -14.59 0.18 -16.74
C PHE A 407 -14.91 -0.96 -15.76
N ILE A 408 -14.03 -1.10 -14.76
CA ILE A 408 -14.08 -2.17 -13.78
C ILE A 408 -14.68 -1.65 -12.48
N TYR A 409 -15.57 -2.46 -11.88
CA TYR A 409 -16.21 -2.19 -10.61
C TYR A 409 -15.91 -3.33 -9.66
N VAL A 410 -15.33 -3.03 -8.51
CA VAL A 410 -15.11 -4.01 -7.45
C VAL A 410 -16.43 -4.24 -6.73
N VAL A 411 -16.85 -5.49 -6.66
CA VAL A 411 -18.11 -5.91 -6.03
C VAL A 411 -17.86 -6.38 -4.61
N ASP A 412 -16.87 -7.27 -4.41
CA ASP A 412 -16.47 -7.78 -3.08
C ASP A 412 -15.13 -8.52 -3.16
N ARG A 413 -14.69 -9.06 -2.03
CA ARG A 413 -13.66 -10.07 -1.94
C ARG A 413 -14.26 -11.46 -2.05
N LYS A 414 -13.70 -12.32 -2.90
CA LYS A 414 -14.17 -13.72 -3.08
C LYS A 414 -14.33 -14.48 -1.77
N LYS A 415 -13.38 -14.29 -0.84
CA LYS A 415 -13.39 -14.90 0.51
C LYS A 415 -14.40 -14.31 1.50
N ASP A 416 -14.91 -13.11 1.21
CA ASP A 416 -15.84 -12.39 2.08
C ASP A 416 -17.29 -12.56 1.60
N MET A 417 -17.49 -13.00 0.37
CA MET A 417 -18.80 -13.33 -0.21
C MET A 417 -19.50 -14.42 0.62
N ILE A 418 -20.77 -14.24 0.89
CA ILE A 418 -21.59 -15.15 1.67
C ILE A 418 -22.43 -15.98 0.70
N ILE A 419 -22.46 -17.29 0.86
CA ILE A 419 -23.31 -18.18 0.09
C ILE A 419 -24.50 -18.58 0.95
N SER A 420 -25.67 -18.03 0.63
CA SER A 420 -26.91 -18.26 1.40
C SER A 420 -27.98 -18.93 0.54
N GLY A 421 -28.27 -20.19 0.79
CA GLY A 421 -29.29 -20.93 0.05
C GLY A 421 -29.03 -21.07 -1.46
N GLY A 422 -27.76 -21.00 -1.88
CA GLY A 422 -27.35 -21.03 -3.29
C GLY A 422 -27.25 -19.65 -3.94
N GLU A 423 -27.58 -18.58 -3.21
CA GLU A 423 -27.47 -17.20 -3.69
C GLU A 423 -26.20 -16.53 -3.11
N ASN A 424 -25.52 -15.75 -3.93
CA ASN A 424 -24.36 -14.97 -3.50
C ASN A 424 -24.80 -13.65 -2.87
N ILE A 425 -24.32 -13.37 -1.67
CA ILE A 425 -24.48 -12.10 -0.98
C ILE A 425 -23.13 -11.43 -0.89
N TYR A 426 -23.00 -10.27 -1.48
CA TYR A 426 -21.80 -9.45 -1.42
C TYR A 426 -21.86 -8.57 -0.18
N CYS A 427 -20.93 -8.79 0.75
CA CYS A 427 -20.87 -8.03 2.01
C CYS A 427 -20.84 -6.53 1.76
N ALA A 428 -20.06 -6.08 0.78
CA ALA A 428 -19.92 -4.67 0.45
C ALA A 428 -21.27 -4.01 0.01
N GLU A 429 -22.15 -4.75 -0.67
CA GLU A 429 -23.49 -4.26 -1.04
C GLU A 429 -24.35 -3.99 0.21
N VAL A 430 -24.30 -4.89 1.18
CA VAL A 430 -25.04 -4.75 2.43
C VAL A 430 -24.46 -3.64 3.30
N GLU A 431 -23.13 -3.59 3.40
CA GLU A 431 -22.40 -2.54 4.13
C GLU A 431 -22.71 -1.16 3.56
N ALA A 432 -22.72 -1.00 2.22
CA ALA A 432 -23.07 0.27 1.58
C ALA A 432 -24.49 0.76 1.93
N VAL A 433 -25.45 -0.14 2.09
CA VAL A 433 -26.81 0.23 2.54
C VAL A 433 -26.80 0.64 4.00
N LEU A 434 -26.11 -0.09 4.87
CA LEU A 434 -26.00 0.22 6.30
C LEU A 434 -25.32 1.57 6.55
N ASP A 435 -24.30 1.90 5.77
CA ASP A 435 -23.58 3.19 5.85
C ASP A 435 -24.44 4.41 5.49
N THR A 436 -25.61 4.21 4.86
CA THR A 436 -26.59 5.30 4.62
C THR A 436 -27.42 5.66 5.85
N HIS A 437 -27.33 4.90 6.93
CA HIS A 437 -28.09 5.18 8.16
C HIS A 437 -27.38 6.26 9.00
N PRO A 438 -28.04 7.36 9.38
CA PRO A 438 -27.40 8.47 10.08
C PRO A 438 -26.81 8.11 11.46
N ASP A 439 -27.40 7.11 12.11
CA ASP A 439 -26.99 6.65 13.45
C ASP A 439 -25.95 5.51 13.41
N ILE A 440 -25.50 5.08 12.23
CA ILE A 440 -24.44 4.11 12.06
C ILE A 440 -23.15 4.84 11.69
N ALA A 441 -22.14 4.75 12.54
CA ALA A 441 -20.81 5.30 12.26
C ALA A 441 -20.01 4.39 11.33
N GLN A 442 -20.13 3.06 11.52
CA GLN A 442 -19.44 2.05 10.70
C GLN A 442 -20.24 0.75 10.75
N ALA A 443 -20.27 0.04 9.63
CA ALA A 443 -20.84 -1.31 9.56
C ALA A 443 -19.93 -2.25 8.78
N VAL A 444 -19.87 -3.51 9.21
CA VAL A 444 -19.19 -4.59 8.51
C VAL A 444 -20.07 -5.83 8.55
N VAL A 445 -20.15 -6.55 7.42
CA VAL A 445 -20.95 -7.76 7.30
C VAL A 445 -20.04 -8.98 7.18
N ILE A 446 -20.38 -10.03 7.93
CA ILE A 446 -19.72 -11.33 7.88
C ILE A 446 -20.73 -12.43 7.64
N GLY A 447 -20.30 -13.53 6.99
CA GLY A 447 -21.08 -14.76 6.92
C GLY A 447 -21.01 -15.51 8.26
N VAL A 448 -22.15 -15.99 8.73
CA VAL A 448 -22.27 -16.89 9.88
C VAL A 448 -22.96 -18.16 9.45
N ASP A 449 -22.58 -19.30 10.01
CA ASP A 449 -23.13 -20.58 9.65
C ASP A 449 -24.62 -20.67 9.98
N HIS A 450 -25.39 -21.28 9.10
CA HIS A 450 -26.83 -21.44 9.26
C HIS A 450 -27.28 -22.84 8.82
N PRO A 451 -28.00 -23.59 9.66
CA PRO A 451 -28.31 -25.01 9.42
C PRO A 451 -29.14 -25.27 8.15
N LYS A 452 -29.91 -24.27 7.67
CA LYS A 452 -30.74 -24.40 6.48
C LYS A 452 -30.13 -23.72 5.24
N TRP A 453 -29.46 -22.59 5.41
CA TRP A 453 -29.01 -21.73 4.32
C TRP A 453 -27.53 -21.80 4.04
N VAL A 454 -26.78 -22.66 4.71
CA VAL A 454 -25.31 -22.77 4.75
C VAL A 454 -24.73 -21.58 5.50
N GLN A 455 -24.95 -20.37 5.01
CA GLN A 455 -24.55 -19.14 5.69
C GLN A 455 -25.69 -18.11 5.63
N THR A 456 -25.65 -17.13 6.56
CA THR A 456 -26.48 -15.93 6.53
C THR A 456 -25.66 -14.71 6.92
N PRO A 457 -26.02 -13.49 6.46
CA PRO A 457 -25.29 -12.28 6.81
C PRO A 457 -25.58 -11.84 8.24
N ARG A 458 -24.50 -11.52 8.97
CA ARG A 458 -24.52 -10.85 10.27
C ARG A 458 -23.85 -9.49 10.15
N ALA A 459 -24.55 -8.42 10.58
CA ALA A 459 -23.98 -7.09 10.62
C ALA A 459 -23.26 -6.85 11.97
N ILE A 460 -22.04 -6.32 11.90
CA ILE A 460 -21.28 -5.83 13.06
C ILE A 460 -21.27 -4.30 12.96
N VAL A 461 -21.88 -3.62 13.92
CA VAL A 461 -22.22 -2.19 13.80
C VAL A 461 -21.58 -1.39 14.93
N VAL A 462 -20.93 -0.29 14.56
CA VAL A 462 -20.51 0.77 15.48
C VAL A 462 -21.51 1.92 15.34
N LEU A 463 -22.15 2.30 16.43
CA LEU A 463 -23.12 3.40 16.43
C LEU A 463 -22.43 4.76 16.39
N ALA A 464 -23.10 5.76 15.84
CA ALA A 464 -22.71 7.15 15.97
C ALA A 464 -22.81 7.60 17.46
N GLU A 465 -22.05 8.63 17.84
CA GLU A 465 -22.02 9.11 19.23
C GLU A 465 -23.44 9.52 19.70
N GLY A 466 -23.87 8.93 20.81
CA GLY A 466 -25.20 9.18 21.40
C GLY A 466 -26.35 8.47 20.70
N ALA A 467 -26.13 7.77 19.60
CA ALA A 467 -27.16 7.03 18.88
C ALA A 467 -27.63 5.78 19.65
N LYS A 468 -28.87 5.38 19.41
CA LYS A 468 -29.47 4.17 19.98
C LYS A 468 -30.29 3.48 18.91
N LEU A 469 -29.82 2.32 18.46
CA LEU A 469 -30.53 1.45 17.52
C LEU A 469 -30.71 0.07 18.13
N THR A 470 -31.81 -0.57 17.79
CA THR A 470 -32.01 -2.00 18.01
C THR A 470 -31.58 -2.81 16.79
N GLU A 471 -31.37 -4.11 16.94
CA GLU A 471 -31.13 -5.00 15.81
C GLU A 471 -32.23 -4.89 14.74
N GLN A 472 -33.49 -4.76 15.20
CA GLN A 472 -34.63 -4.65 14.33
C GLN A 472 -34.61 -3.37 13.48
N ASP A 473 -34.15 -2.25 14.04
CA ASP A 473 -34.02 -0.98 13.31
C ASP A 473 -33.02 -1.11 12.17
N VAL A 474 -31.86 -1.75 12.44
CA VAL A 474 -30.81 -1.99 11.44
C VAL A 474 -31.32 -2.90 10.31
N VAL A 475 -32.01 -3.99 10.64
CA VAL A 475 -32.59 -4.91 9.64
C VAL A 475 -33.69 -4.23 8.85
N GLU A 476 -34.53 -3.41 9.49
CA GLU A 476 -35.61 -2.68 8.85
C GLU A 476 -35.09 -1.60 7.90
N HIS A 477 -33.96 -0.95 8.24
CA HIS A 477 -33.30 -0.01 7.33
C HIS A 477 -32.90 -0.66 6.01
N CYS A 478 -32.55 -1.94 6.01
CA CYS A 478 -32.25 -2.69 4.78
C CYS A 478 -33.50 -3.10 3.99
N ARG A 479 -34.70 -3.02 4.59
CA ARG A 479 -35.94 -3.42 3.93
C ARG A 479 -36.28 -2.45 2.78
N GLY A 480 -36.61 -3.01 1.63
CA GLY A 480 -36.92 -2.24 0.42
C GLY A 480 -35.69 -1.66 -0.30
N ARG A 481 -34.49 -1.73 0.35
CA ARG A 481 -33.22 -1.33 -0.25
C ARG A 481 -32.41 -2.54 -0.74
N LEU A 482 -32.60 -3.70 -0.08
CA LEU A 482 -31.96 -4.97 -0.42
C LEU A 482 -32.98 -6.07 -0.67
N ALA A 483 -32.64 -7.05 -1.49
CA ALA A 483 -33.39 -8.29 -1.62
C ALA A 483 -33.49 -8.98 -0.24
N SER A 484 -34.60 -9.71 0.01
CA SER A 484 -34.88 -10.22 1.34
C SER A 484 -33.82 -11.13 1.91
N TYR A 485 -33.17 -11.95 1.08
CA TYR A 485 -32.13 -12.88 1.48
C TYR A 485 -30.78 -12.20 1.79
N LYS A 486 -30.56 -10.96 1.31
CA LYS A 486 -29.33 -10.18 1.55
C LYS A 486 -29.34 -9.44 2.88
N LYS A 487 -30.52 -9.22 3.48
CA LYS A 487 -30.61 -8.49 4.74
C LYS A 487 -29.91 -9.24 5.86
N PRO A 488 -29.21 -8.54 6.78
CA PRO A 488 -28.67 -9.17 7.99
C PRO A 488 -29.76 -9.96 8.74
N THR A 489 -29.44 -11.19 9.11
CA THR A 489 -30.30 -12.04 9.96
C THR A 489 -30.06 -11.81 11.44
N SER A 490 -28.94 -11.19 11.78
CA SER A 490 -28.58 -10.79 13.14
C SER A 490 -27.64 -9.58 13.11
N VAL A 491 -27.60 -8.82 14.20
CA VAL A 491 -26.77 -7.64 14.37
C VAL A 491 -26.03 -7.71 15.69
N VAL A 492 -24.77 -7.32 15.68
CA VAL A 492 -23.95 -7.19 16.90
C VAL A 492 -23.44 -5.75 16.97
N PHE A 493 -23.69 -5.08 18.08
CA PHE A 493 -23.17 -3.75 18.33
C PHE A 493 -21.83 -3.85 19.06
N VAL A 494 -20.84 -3.09 18.56
CA VAL A 494 -19.48 -3.06 19.11
C VAL A 494 -19.01 -1.61 19.29
N GLU A 495 -18.07 -1.38 20.19
CA GLU A 495 -17.49 -0.04 20.39
C GLU A 495 -16.55 0.35 19.26
N ALA A 496 -15.80 -0.60 18.68
CA ALA A 496 -14.88 -0.38 17.57
C ALA A 496 -14.69 -1.65 16.75
N LEU A 497 -14.40 -1.48 15.46
CA LEU A 497 -14.03 -2.58 14.57
C LEU A 497 -12.53 -2.88 14.65
N PRO A 498 -12.11 -4.17 14.73
CA PRO A 498 -10.71 -4.54 14.71
C PRO A 498 -10.09 -4.16 13.36
N ARG A 499 -9.02 -3.38 13.39
CA ARG A 499 -8.31 -2.95 12.19
C ARG A 499 -6.86 -3.43 12.22
N ASN A 500 -6.32 -3.69 11.04
CA ASN A 500 -4.89 -3.88 10.92
C ASN A 500 -4.17 -2.51 10.95
N ALA A 501 -2.86 -2.55 10.95
CA ALA A 501 -2.03 -1.36 11.02
C ALA A 501 -2.14 -0.43 9.79
N SER A 502 -2.69 -0.89 8.66
CA SER A 502 -3.02 -0.06 7.50
C SER A 502 -4.45 0.52 7.56
N GLY A 503 -5.16 0.34 8.69
CA GLY A 503 -6.52 0.82 8.89
C GLY A 503 -7.63 -0.09 8.31
N LYS A 504 -7.27 -1.21 7.67
CA LYS A 504 -8.24 -2.14 7.07
C LYS A 504 -8.87 -3.03 8.14
N VAL A 505 -10.21 -3.17 8.09
CA VAL A 505 -10.95 -4.03 9.02
C VAL A 505 -10.53 -5.50 8.87
N GLN A 506 -10.31 -6.15 9.99
CA GLN A 506 -9.90 -7.56 10.08
C GLN A 506 -11.14 -8.46 10.21
N LYS A 507 -11.86 -8.70 9.11
CA LYS A 507 -13.08 -9.54 9.09
C LYS A 507 -12.84 -10.96 9.66
N PHE A 508 -11.62 -11.50 9.53
CA PHE A 508 -11.31 -12.81 10.11
C PHE A 508 -11.45 -12.83 11.64
N ARG A 509 -10.99 -11.78 12.35
CA ARG A 509 -11.19 -11.64 13.79
C ARG A 509 -12.66 -11.52 14.18
N LEU A 510 -13.44 -10.81 13.34
CA LEU A 510 -14.88 -10.70 13.56
C LEU A 510 -15.57 -12.06 13.36
N ARG A 511 -15.13 -12.86 12.39
CA ARG A 511 -15.63 -14.24 12.22
C ARG A 511 -15.23 -15.15 13.39
N GLU A 512 -14.01 -15.05 13.91
CA GLU A 512 -13.58 -15.81 15.08
C GLU A 512 -14.41 -15.46 16.33
N GLN A 513 -14.73 -14.18 16.51
CA GLN A 513 -15.41 -13.69 17.71
C GLN A 513 -16.93 -13.80 17.62
N TYR A 514 -17.49 -13.58 16.42
CA TYR A 514 -18.94 -13.45 16.20
C TYR A 514 -19.46 -14.36 15.10
N GLY A 515 -18.68 -15.30 14.58
CA GLY A 515 -19.06 -16.18 13.48
C GLY A 515 -19.88 -17.41 13.90
N ALA A 516 -19.98 -17.68 15.21
CA ALA A 516 -20.73 -18.81 15.76
C ALA A 516 -22.23 -18.48 15.95
#